data_34a2a33daf72897010b90d09d7ef3b95
#
_entry.id   34a2a33daf72897010b90d09d7ef3b95
#
_cell.length_a   1.000
_cell.length_b   1.000
_cell.length_c   1.000
_cell.angle_alpha   90.00
_cell.angle_beta   90.00
_cell.angle_gamma   90.00
#
_symmetry.space_group_name_H-M   'P 1'
#
loop_
_entity.id
_entity.type
_entity.pdbx_description
1 polymer ?
#
loop_
_entity_poly.entity_id
_entity_poly.type
_entity_poly.pdbx_seq_one_letter_code
_entity_poly.pdbx_strand_id
1 'polypeptide(L)'
;PVYKKGAYPRILPLDRELAFSELYFRGDTEAAASVYSSPCYAADEQLKKLPRTLILSAEGCNFRFENEEYAGRLASVGVEVTVKRFLDTCHGFIPHFGNHWRAAAELIARRIGSAKN
;
A
#
# COMPACT_ATOMS: atom_id res chain seq x y z
N PRO A 1 13.27 7.64 6.37
CA PRO A 1 12.22 8.23 5.53
C PRO A 1 11.89 9.62 6.02
N VAL A 2 12.06 10.61 5.13
CA VAL A 2 11.86 12.01 5.52
C VAL A 2 10.36 12.32 5.48
N TYR A 3 9.69 12.06 6.58
CA TYR A 3 8.38 12.62 6.84
C TYR A 3 8.53 14.11 7.11
N LYS A 4 8.13 14.96 6.17
CA LYS A 4 7.92 16.37 6.48
C LYS A 4 6.68 16.45 7.36
N LYS A 5 6.90 16.55 8.68
CA LYS A 5 5.84 16.79 9.66
C LYS A 5 5.04 18.03 9.22
N GLY A 6 3.76 17.86 8.92
CA GLY A 6 2.86 18.93 8.55
C GLY A 6 2.65 19.20 7.06
N ALA A 7 3.27 18.47 6.14
CA ALA A 7 3.14 18.72 4.70
C ALA A 7 1.77 18.30 4.12
N TYR A 8 1.05 17.38 4.76
CA TYR A 8 -0.24 16.87 4.29
C TYR A 8 -1.22 16.73 5.44
N PRO A 9 -2.51 17.01 5.24
CA PRO A 9 -3.52 16.65 6.23
C PRO A 9 -3.51 15.13 6.41
N ARG A 10 -3.13 14.68 7.59
CA ARG A 10 -2.95 13.25 7.88
C ARG A 10 -4.27 12.68 8.38
N ILE A 11 -4.92 11.89 7.54
CA ILE A 11 -6.08 11.09 7.94
C ILE A 11 -5.63 9.97 8.88
N LEU A 12 -4.42 9.45 8.70
CA LEU A 12 -3.81 8.44 9.57
C LEU A 12 -2.43 8.91 10.06
N PRO A 13 -2.35 9.65 11.18
CA PRO A 13 -1.06 9.98 11.78
C PRO A 13 -0.39 8.75 12.39
N LEU A 14 0.93 8.76 12.44
CA LEU A 14 1.75 7.60 12.86
C LEU A 14 1.39 7.08 14.26
N ASP A 15 1.13 7.96 15.20
CA ASP A 15 0.73 7.59 16.56
C ASP A 15 -0.60 6.81 16.59
N ARG A 16 -1.54 7.17 15.74
CA ARG A 16 -2.81 6.44 15.59
C ARG A 16 -2.61 5.09 14.91
N GLU A 17 -1.77 5.03 13.90
CA GLU A 17 -1.40 3.78 13.23
C GLU A 17 -0.77 2.78 14.21
N LEU A 18 0.17 3.24 15.04
CA LEU A 18 0.79 2.42 16.07
C LEU A 18 -0.23 1.96 17.12
N ALA A 19 -1.16 2.84 17.52
CA ALA A 19 -2.21 2.47 18.46
C ALA A 19 -3.16 1.40 17.88
N PHE A 20 -3.52 1.48 16.60
CA PHE A 20 -4.33 0.46 15.94
C PHE A 20 -3.61 -0.88 15.87
N SER A 21 -2.32 -0.89 15.57
CA SER A 21 -1.51 -2.09 15.55
C SER A 21 -1.46 -2.75 16.93
N GLU A 22 -1.23 -1.97 17.98
CA GLU A 22 -1.22 -2.45 19.36
C GLU A 22 -2.57 -3.04 19.77
N LEU A 23 -3.66 -2.37 19.46
CA LEU A 23 -5.01 -2.86 19.75
C LEU A 23 -5.36 -4.14 18.99
N TYR A 24 -4.94 -4.24 17.74
CA TYR A 24 -5.25 -5.39 16.89
C TYR A 24 -4.45 -6.63 17.29
N PHE A 25 -3.14 -6.49 17.45
CA PHE A 25 -2.24 -7.61 17.72
C PHE A 25 -2.02 -7.87 19.22
N ARG A 26 -2.35 -6.92 20.09
CA ARG A 26 -2.22 -7.04 21.55
C ARG A 26 -0.83 -7.50 22.01
N GLY A 27 0.22 -7.01 21.34
CA GLY A 27 1.60 -7.39 21.60
C GLY A 27 2.03 -8.73 20.98
N ASP A 28 1.18 -9.41 20.24
CA ASP A 28 1.55 -10.63 19.49
C ASP A 28 2.38 -10.28 18.26
N THR A 29 3.70 -10.28 18.43
CA THR A 29 4.65 -9.93 17.37
C THR A 29 4.74 -11.00 16.28
N GLU A 30 4.46 -12.25 16.60
CA GLU A 30 4.42 -13.35 15.63
C GLU A 30 3.23 -13.20 14.69
N ALA A 31 2.04 -12.93 15.23
CA ALA A 31 0.86 -12.66 14.44
C ALA A 31 1.04 -11.41 13.56
N ALA A 32 1.67 -10.36 14.07
CA ALA A 32 1.96 -9.13 13.32
C ALA A 32 2.94 -9.39 12.16
N ALA A 33 3.91 -10.27 12.32
CA ALA A 33 4.90 -10.64 11.31
C ALA A 33 4.41 -11.74 10.34
N SER A 34 3.22 -12.29 10.57
CA SER A 34 2.64 -13.30 9.66
C SER A 34 2.44 -12.71 8.26
N VAL A 35 2.67 -13.53 7.22
CA VAL A 35 2.44 -13.13 5.82
C VAL A 35 0.99 -12.75 5.52
N TYR A 36 0.05 -13.22 6.30
CA TYR A 36 -1.37 -12.85 6.19
C TYR A 36 -1.67 -11.47 6.76
N SER A 37 -0.89 -11.02 7.73
CA SER A 37 -1.00 -9.67 8.32
C SER A 37 -0.06 -8.68 7.65
N SER A 38 1.11 -9.15 7.26
CA SER A 38 2.20 -8.33 6.69
C SER A 38 2.80 -9.04 5.46
N PRO A 39 2.15 -8.95 4.30
CA PRO A 39 2.60 -9.60 3.07
C PRO A 39 4.03 -9.24 2.63
N CYS A 40 4.55 -8.10 3.09
CA CYS A 40 5.93 -7.70 2.84
C CYS A 40 6.98 -8.67 3.42
N TYR A 41 6.60 -9.54 4.37
CA TYR A 41 7.47 -10.59 4.91
C TYR A 41 7.37 -11.93 4.17
N ALA A 42 6.53 -12.03 3.13
CA ALA A 42 6.42 -13.26 2.35
C ALA A 42 7.75 -13.62 1.68
N ALA A 43 8.06 -14.91 1.65
CA ALA A 43 9.23 -15.42 0.93
C ALA A 43 9.04 -15.28 -0.59
N ASP A 44 10.13 -15.22 -1.33
CA ASP A 44 10.11 -15.06 -2.79
C ASP A 44 9.30 -16.17 -3.49
N GLU A 45 9.36 -17.39 -2.98
CA GLU A 45 8.59 -18.52 -3.52
C GLU A 45 7.08 -18.38 -3.35
N GLN A 46 6.65 -17.61 -2.35
CA GLN A 46 5.24 -17.24 -2.17
C GLN A 46 4.86 -16.09 -3.10
N LEU A 47 5.72 -15.09 -3.20
CA LEU A 47 5.50 -13.90 -4.05
C LEU A 47 5.39 -14.27 -5.53
N LYS A 48 6.21 -15.19 -6.03
CA LYS A 48 6.18 -15.69 -7.42
C LYS A 48 4.80 -16.19 -7.88
N LYS A 49 3.97 -16.63 -6.95
CA LYS A 49 2.64 -17.21 -7.23
C LYS A 49 1.54 -16.16 -7.31
N LEU A 50 1.86 -14.90 -7.03
CA LEU A 50 0.88 -13.83 -7.05
C LEU A 50 0.53 -13.42 -8.49
N PRO A 51 -0.72 -13.04 -8.73
CA PRO A 51 -1.15 -12.55 -10.03
C PRO A 51 -0.52 -11.19 -10.33
N ARG A 52 -0.67 -10.72 -11.55
CA ARG A 52 -0.31 -9.35 -11.89
C ARG A 52 -0.95 -8.36 -10.92
N THR A 53 -0.17 -7.43 -10.43
CA THR A 53 -0.52 -6.59 -9.27
C THR A 53 -0.48 -5.11 -9.63
N LEU A 54 -1.49 -4.37 -9.19
CA LEU A 54 -1.51 -2.91 -9.24
C LEU A 54 -1.39 -2.36 -7.82
N ILE A 55 -0.39 -1.50 -7.60
CA ILE A 55 -0.19 -0.82 -6.33
C ILE A 55 -0.34 0.69 -6.54
N LEU A 56 -1.28 1.29 -5.81
CA LEU A 56 -1.47 2.73 -5.77
C LEU A 56 -0.97 3.27 -4.44
N SER A 57 -0.10 4.24 -4.51
CA SER A 57 0.57 4.81 -3.35
C SER A 57 0.26 6.30 -3.23
N ALA A 58 -0.08 6.74 -2.03
CA ALA A 58 -0.26 8.15 -1.71
C ALA A 58 1.05 8.76 -1.22
N GLU A 59 1.46 9.90 -1.76
CA GLU A 59 2.74 10.52 -1.41
C GLU A 59 2.89 10.81 0.07
N GLY A 60 1.82 11.28 0.73
CA GLY A 60 1.81 11.61 2.15
C GLY A 60 1.42 10.46 3.08
N CYS A 61 1.32 9.23 2.59
CA CYS A 61 0.95 8.06 3.40
C CYS A 61 2.17 7.44 4.08
N ASN A 62 2.00 7.00 5.34
CA ASN A 62 3.04 6.28 6.09
C ASN A 62 3.43 4.97 5.42
N PHE A 63 2.48 4.27 4.80
CA PHE A 63 2.72 3.00 4.11
C PHE A 63 3.37 3.14 2.73
N ARG A 64 3.64 4.34 2.25
CA ARG A 64 4.18 4.56 0.92
C ARG A 64 5.45 3.76 0.66
N PHE A 65 6.42 3.84 1.57
CA PHE A 65 7.73 3.20 1.39
C PHE A 65 7.61 1.68 1.35
N GLU A 66 6.85 1.12 2.27
CA GLU A 66 6.56 -0.31 2.34
C GLU A 66 5.84 -0.82 1.08
N ASN A 67 4.83 -0.08 0.61
CA ASN A 67 4.10 -0.41 -0.60
C ASN A 67 5.01 -0.42 -1.85
N GLU A 68 5.88 0.58 -1.97
CA GLU A 68 6.78 0.71 -3.11
C GLU A 68 7.92 -0.32 -3.06
N GLU A 69 8.44 -0.63 -1.88
CA GLU A 69 9.40 -1.72 -1.67
C GLU A 69 8.77 -3.08 -2.02
N TYR A 70 7.55 -3.32 -1.59
CA TYR A 70 6.81 -4.53 -1.93
C TYR A 70 6.61 -4.68 -3.44
N ALA A 71 6.26 -3.58 -4.14
CA ALA A 71 6.20 -3.57 -5.59
C ALA A 71 7.52 -3.99 -6.24
N GLY A 72 8.64 -3.48 -5.76
CA GLY A 72 9.98 -3.84 -6.22
C GLY A 72 10.30 -5.32 -5.99
N ARG A 73 9.93 -5.86 -4.85
CA ARG A 73 10.10 -7.29 -4.55
C ARG A 73 9.28 -8.18 -5.48
N LEU A 74 8.02 -7.83 -5.73
CA LEU A 74 7.17 -8.55 -6.67
C LEU A 74 7.78 -8.56 -8.07
N ALA A 75 8.23 -7.41 -8.55
CA ALA A 75 8.88 -7.29 -9.86
C ALA A 75 10.15 -8.14 -9.94
N SER A 76 10.97 -8.15 -8.89
CA SER A 76 12.23 -8.90 -8.84
C SER A 76 12.04 -10.41 -8.94
N VAL A 77 10.90 -10.94 -8.53
CA VAL A 77 10.56 -12.36 -8.63
C VAL A 77 9.72 -12.71 -9.87
N GLY A 78 9.56 -11.77 -10.80
CA GLY A 78 8.91 -12.00 -12.08
C GLY A 78 7.40 -11.76 -12.11
N VAL A 79 6.81 -11.17 -11.07
CA VAL A 79 5.40 -10.76 -11.09
C VAL A 79 5.26 -9.47 -11.90
N GLU A 80 4.27 -9.43 -12.80
CA GLU A 80 3.94 -8.20 -13.51
C GLU A 80 3.33 -7.17 -12.54
N VAL A 81 4.04 -6.06 -12.31
CA VAL A 81 3.64 -5.03 -11.37
C VAL A 81 3.48 -3.69 -12.07
N THR A 82 2.39 -3.02 -11.77
CA THR A 82 2.20 -1.59 -12.04
C THR A 82 2.14 -0.86 -10.71
N VAL A 83 3.00 0.14 -10.52
CA VAL A 83 2.97 1.00 -9.33
C VAL A 83 2.76 2.44 -9.76
N LYS A 84 1.86 3.14 -9.08
CA LYS A 84 1.61 4.56 -9.31
C LYS A 84 1.58 5.29 -7.98
N ARG A 85 2.50 6.26 -7.82
CA ARG A 85 2.44 7.22 -6.74
C ARG A 85 1.61 8.42 -7.19
N PHE A 86 0.63 8.81 -6.39
CA PHE A 86 -0.12 10.03 -6.58
C PHE A 86 0.45 11.13 -5.70
N LEU A 87 0.92 12.21 -6.32
CA LEU A 87 1.51 13.34 -5.62
C LEU A 87 0.41 14.17 -4.95
N ASP A 88 0.76 14.88 -3.89
CA ASP A 88 -0.17 15.73 -3.12
C ASP A 88 -1.43 14.98 -2.66
N THR A 89 -1.24 13.76 -2.19
CA THR A 89 -2.30 12.90 -1.66
C THR A 89 -1.95 12.38 -0.28
N CYS A 90 -2.96 12.01 0.50
CA CYS A 90 -2.80 11.41 1.82
C CYS A 90 -3.45 10.03 1.90
N HIS A 91 -3.25 9.33 3.02
CA HIS A 91 -3.91 8.06 3.28
C HIS A 91 -5.43 8.17 3.09
N GLY A 92 -6.01 7.21 2.35
CA GLY A 92 -7.45 7.18 2.12
C GLY A 92 -7.96 8.18 1.09
N PHE A 93 -7.11 8.73 0.23
CA PHE A 93 -7.50 9.77 -0.74
C PHE A 93 -8.61 9.31 -1.71
N ILE A 94 -8.70 8.03 -2.02
CA ILE A 94 -9.74 7.51 -2.92
C ILE A 94 -11.12 7.53 -2.25
N PRO A 95 -11.35 6.86 -1.10
CA PRO A 95 -12.67 6.83 -0.47
C PRO A 95 -13.09 8.18 0.13
N HIS A 96 -12.15 9.08 0.40
CA HIS A 96 -12.42 10.42 0.94
C HIS A 96 -12.50 11.51 -0.13
N PHE A 97 -12.49 11.14 -1.42
CA PHE A 97 -12.57 12.08 -2.55
C PHE A 97 -11.48 13.15 -2.53
N GLY A 98 -10.28 12.79 -2.07
CA GLY A 98 -9.12 13.68 -2.07
C GLY A 98 -8.57 13.95 -3.47
N ASN A 99 -7.45 14.67 -3.55
CA ASN A 99 -6.78 14.92 -4.83
C ASN A 99 -6.57 13.64 -5.61
N HIS A 100 -6.77 13.69 -6.93
CA HIS A 100 -6.55 12.57 -7.86
C HIS A 100 -7.42 11.30 -7.65
N TRP A 101 -8.42 11.34 -6.79
CA TRP A 101 -9.23 10.15 -6.50
C TRP A 101 -9.89 9.57 -7.77
N ARG A 102 -10.34 10.42 -8.70
CA ARG A 102 -10.96 9.98 -9.95
C ARG A 102 -9.97 9.24 -10.85
N ALA A 103 -8.77 9.79 -11.02
CA ALA A 103 -7.72 9.17 -11.82
C ALA A 103 -7.31 7.81 -11.24
N ALA A 104 -7.24 7.69 -9.91
CA ALA A 104 -6.96 6.44 -9.22
C ALA A 104 -8.09 5.42 -9.44
N ALA A 105 -9.35 5.84 -9.26
CA ALA A 105 -10.52 4.98 -9.47
C ALA A 105 -10.63 4.49 -10.92
N GLU A 106 -10.36 5.35 -11.89
CA GLU A 106 -10.34 4.98 -13.32
C GLU A 106 -9.23 3.97 -13.63
N LEU A 107 -8.06 4.12 -13.02
CA LEU A 107 -6.95 3.19 -13.19
C LEU A 107 -7.30 1.80 -12.63
N ILE A 108 -7.94 1.75 -11.46
CA ILE A 108 -8.45 0.51 -10.87
C ILE A 108 -9.49 -0.14 -11.78
N ALA A 109 -10.46 0.65 -12.25
CA ALA A 109 -11.54 0.15 -13.10
C ALA A 109 -11.01 -0.44 -14.42
N ARG A 110 -10.06 0.23 -15.07
CA ARG A 110 -9.39 -0.28 -16.28
C ARG A 110 -8.64 -1.58 -15.99
N ARG A 111 -7.97 -1.68 -14.87
CA ARG A 111 -7.22 -2.90 -14.50
C ARG A 111 -8.18 -4.07 -14.28
N ILE A 112 -9.29 -3.88 -13.58
CA ILE A 112 -10.32 -4.89 -13.38
C ILE A 112 -10.95 -5.28 -14.73
N GLY A 113 -11.30 -4.31 -15.57
CA GLY A 113 -11.84 -4.55 -16.91
C GLY A 113 -10.91 -5.38 -17.79
N SER A 114 -9.60 -5.11 -17.77
CA SER A 114 -8.61 -5.86 -18.56
C SER A 114 -8.37 -7.28 -18.01
N ALA A 115 -8.68 -7.57 -16.76
CA ALA A 115 -8.57 -8.90 -16.18
C ALA A 115 -9.66 -9.87 -16.65
N LYS A 116 -10.75 -9.37 -17.23
CA LYS A 116 -11.88 -10.16 -17.74
C LYS A 116 -11.68 -10.65 -19.18
N ASN A 117 -10.64 -10.21 -19.84
CA ASN A 117 -10.34 -10.54 -21.24
C ASN A 117 -9.29 -11.64 -21.33
#